data_834eecb023c6c8cb9ff79ac7f659ea51
#
_entry.id   834eecb023c6c8cb9ff79ac7f659ea51
#
_cell.length_a   1.000
_cell.length_b   1.000
_cell.length_c   1.000
_cell.angle_alpha   90.00
_cell.angle_beta   90.00
_cell.angle_gamma   90.00
#
_symmetry.space_group_name_H-M   'P 1'
#
loop_
_entity.id
_entity.type
_entity.pdbx_description
1 polymer ?
#
loop_
_entity_poly.entity_id
_entity_poly.type
_entity_poly.pdbx_seq_one_letter_code
_entity_poly.pdbx_strand_id
1 'polypeptide(L)'
;MKKKTKLTALERNWILYDIGNSAFTLLVSTLIPIYFNSLAGSAGINEDMYLSYWGYAGSISTVLVAIIAPICGTLSDRKFKKPIFLLTVLLGCIACACLGVTTHWLFFLGIFILAKVGFHSSIVFYDSMLPEVTTEERMDNVSSLGYAYGYIGSCVPFVLCLVLVLFCDSFGLTMGGAMVGAFLITGAWWILFSLPLLRSYRQTAYVDGKGAPLSDSFKQLARTFKEAKAEKHVFVYLIAFFFFINGVYTIIDMATAYGSALGLDSTGLLLALLLTQIVAFPCAIVFGRLSAKYDTGLLIKVCIICYTCITAFGMFLVTLWQFWVLACLVGMFQGGIQALSRSYLGKIIKPERSGEFYGLMDICGKGASFLGTTLVAFVSQITAGIEVNLFGLQLQNENLAVGSLIILFIIGFAVFCKADRLNKARV
;
A
#
# COMPACT_ATOMS: atom_id res chain seq x y z
N MET A 1 35.11 -2.38 -1.39
CA MET A 1 33.92 -2.42 -2.29
C MET A 1 33.44 -3.88 -2.36
N LYS A 2 32.33 -4.25 -1.66
CA LYS A 2 31.71 -5.58 -1.84
C LYS A 2 31.24 -5.69 -3.29
N LYS A 3 31.65 -6.77 -4.00
CA LYS A 3 31.19 -7.08 -5.37
C LYS A 3 29.67 -6.94 -5.43
N LYS A 4 29.15 -6.20 -6.43
CA LYS A 4 27.70 -6.20 -6.75
C LYS A 4 27.29 -7.65 -7.05
N THR A 5 26.76 -8.35 -6.05
CA THR A 5 26.21 -9.68 -6.27
C THR A 5 24.98 -9.54 -7.15
N LYS A 6 24.97 -10.19 -8.31
CA LYS A 6 23.82 -10.24 -9.22
C LYS A 6 22.61 -10.79 -8.46
N LEU A 7 21.42 -10.31 -8.79
CA LEU A 7 20.16 -10.87 -8.27
C LEU A 7 20.05 -12.35 -8.64
N THR A 8 19.62 -13.17 -7.71
CA THR A 8 19.25 -14.56 -8.01
C THR A 8 18.01 -14.60 -8.91
N ALA A 9 17.75 -15.71 -9.56
CA ALA A 9 16.56 -15.88 -10.39
C ALA A 9 15.28 -15.73 -9.55
N LEU A 10 15.28 -16.24 -8.31
CA LEU A 10 14.14 -16.15 -7.41
C LEU A 10 13.90 -14.71 -6.93
N GLU A 11 14.96 -13.97 -6.53
CA GLU A 11 14.85 -12.55 -6.18
C GLU A 11 14.27 -11.71 -7.33
N ARG A 12 14.75 -11.94 -8.55
CA ARG A 12 14.24 -11.26 -9.75
C ARG A 12 12.77 -11.57 -9.97
N ASN A 13 12.37 -12.84 -9.87
CA ASN A 13 10.98 -13.26 -10.08
C ASN A 13 10.05 -12.71 -8.99
N TRP A 14 10.55 -12.55 -7.76
CA TRP A 14 9.82 -11.90 -6.67
C TRP A 14 9.64 -10.40 -6.96
N ILE A 15 10.66 -9.68 -7.42
CA ILE A 15 10.58 -8.28 -7.83
C ILE A 15 9.58 -8.08 -8.98
N LEU A 16 9.53 -9.01 -9.94
CA LEU A 16 8.59 -8.93 -11.07
C LEU A 16 7.13 -8.91 -10.63
N TYR A 17 6.78 -9.57 -9.53
CA TYR A 17 5.42 -9.53 -8.99
C TYR A 17 4.99 -8.12 -8.60
N ASP A 18 5.86 -7.31 -7.98
CA ASP A 18 5.56 -5.91 -7.64
C ASP A 18 5.24 -5.06 -8.89
N ILE A 19 5.89 -5.32 -10.03
CA ILE A 19 5.54 -4.70 -11.31
C ILE A 19 4.10 -5.00 -11.71
N GLY A 20 3.69 -6.27 -11.52
CA GLY A 20 2.35 -6.72 -11.89
C GLY A 20 1.26 -6.10 -11.03
N ASN A 21 1.38 -6.24 -9.71
CA ASN A 21 0.34 -5.85 -8.78
C ASN A 21 0.15 -4.34 -8.65
N SER A 22 1.24 -3.56 -8.80
CA SER A 22 1.19 -2.09 -8.66
C SER A 22 0.33 -1.42 -9.73
N ALA A 23 0.10 -2.06 -10.87
CA ALA A 23 -0.82 -1.56 -11.90
C ALA A 23 -2.25 -1.43 -11.38
N PHE A 24 -2.72 -2.40 -10.58
CA PHE A 24 -4.04 -2.36 -9.97
C PHE A 24 -4.17 -1.20 -8.96
N THR A 25 -3.11 -0.89 -8.23
CA THR A 25 -3.10 0.24 -7.28
C THR A 25 -3.40 1.57 -7.98
N LEU A 26 -2.71 1.86 -9.10
CA LEU A 26 -2.97 3.08 -9.87
C LEU A 26 -4.38 3.12 -10.46
N LEU A 27 -4.86 1.98 -10.94
CA LEU A 27 -6.21 1.89 -11.50
C LEU A 27 -7.29 2.19 -10.43
N VAL A 28 -7.11 1.64 -9.22
CA VAL A 28 -8.01 1.88 -8.07
C VAL A 28 -8.04 3.34 -7.65
N SER A 29 -6.90 4.01 -7.72
CA SER A 29 -6.78 5.41 -7.29
C SER A 29 -7.25 6.43 -8.35
N THR A 30 -7.51 5.97 -9.59
CA THR A 30 -7.77 6.86 -10.73
C THR A 30 -9.03 6.48 -11.53
N LEU A 31 -8.95 5.46 -12.38
CA LEU A 31 -9.99 5.16 -13.36
C LEU A 31 -11.22 4.46 -12.77
N ILE A 32 -11.04 3.57 -11.79
CA ILE A 32 -12.16 2.83 -11.20
C ILE A 32 -13.18 3.75 -10.52
N PRO A 33 -12.78 4.75 -9.68
CA PRO A 33 -13.73 5.70 -9.10
C PRO A 33 -14.50 6.51 -10.15
N ILE A 34 -13.83 6.96 -11.20
CA ILE A 34 -14.43 7.71 -12.30
C ILE A 34 -15.51 6.87 -12.99
N TYR A 35 -15.21 5.62 -13.29
CA TYR A 35 -16.17 4.72 -13.94
C TYR A 35 -17.33 4.37 -13.01
N PHE A 36 -17.08 4.13 -11.73
CA PHE A 36 -18.12 3.92 -10.73
C PHE A 36 -19.10 5.11 -10.68
N ASN A 37 -18.58 6.34 -10.62
CA ASN A 37 -19.40 7.55 -10.61
C ASN A 37 -20.29 7.63 -11.87
N SER A 38 -19.75 7.30 -13.03
CA SER A 38 -20.51 7.25 -14.28
C SER A 38 -21.65 6.21 -14.23
N LEU A 39 -21.39 5.01 -13.70
CA LEU A 39 -22.40 3.95 -13.54
C LEU A 39 -23.48 4.35 -12.53
N ALA A 40 -23.09 4.92 -11.40
CA ALA A 40 -24.01 5.37 -10.35
C ALA A 40 -24.89 6.51 -10.84
N GLY A 41 -24.33 7.49 -11.56
CA GLY A 41 -25.07 8.59 -12.16
C GLY A 41 -26.07 8.11 -13.22
N SER A 42 -25.67 7.17 -14.07
CA SER A 42 -26.56 6.55 -15.05
C SER A 42 -27.73 5.78 -14.40
N ALA A 43 -27.57 5.34 -13.18
CA ALA A 43 -28.60 4.66 -12.38
C ALA A 43 -29.48 5.65 -11.56
N GLY A 44 -29.25 6.97 -11.69
CA GLY A 44 -30.02 8.01 -10.96
C GLY A 44 -29.61 8.15 -9.50
N ILE A 45 -28.44 7.66 -9.09
CA ILE A 45 -27.90 7.89 -7.75
C ILE A 45 -27.43 9.35 -7.64
N ASN A 46 -27.70 9.97 -6.49
CA ASN A 46 -27.29 11.34 -6.22
C ASN A 46 -25.76 11.44 -6.09
N GLU A 47 -25.15 12.45 -6.67
CA GLU A 47 -23.69 12.64 -6.67
C GLU A 47 -23.10 12.69 -5.25
N ASP A 48 -23.82 13.29 -4.30
CA ASP A 48 -23.42 13.33 -2.89
C ASP A 48 -23.24 11.94 -2.26
N MET A 49 -23.85 10.90 -2.84
CA MET A 49 -23.76 9.52 -2.34
C MET A 49 -22.58 8.71 -2.93
N TYR A 50 -21.96 9.18 -4.02
CA TYR A 50 -20.90 8.42 -4.69
C TYR A 50 -19.74 8.14 -3.76
N LEU A 51 -19.23 9.16 -3.08
CA LEU A 51 -18.13 9.04 -2.13
C LEU A 51 -18.47 8.08 -0.97
N SER A 52 -19.72 8.12 -0.49
CA SER A 52 -20.21 7.26 0.59
C SER A 52 -20.21 5.79 0.17
N TYR A 53 -20.78 5.46 -0.99
CA TYR A 53 -20.81 4.07 -1.49
C TYR A 53 -19.41 3.55 -1.81
N TRP A 54 -18.55 4.38 -2.40
CA TRP A 54 -17.14 4.05 -2.63
C TRP A 54 -16.42 3.77 -1.32
N GLY A 55 -16.62 4.61 -0.31
CA GLY A 55 -16.06 4.45 1.04
C GLY A 55 -16.54 3.16 1.73
N TYR A 56 -17.84 2.83 1.61
CA TYR A 56 -18.37 1.56 2.14
C TYR A 56 -17.75 0.35 1.46
N ALA A 57 -17.59 0.36 0.14
CA ALA A 57 -16.93 -0.73 -0.58
C ALA A 57 -15.46 -0.89 -0.15
N GLY A 58 -14.75 0.23 0.03
CA GLY A 58 -13.41 0.27 0.58
C GLY A 58 -13.33 -0.32 2.00
N SER A 59 -14.23 0.09 2.87
CA SER A 59 -14.31 -0.37 4.26
C SER A 59 -14.64 -1.86 4.35
N ILE A 60 -15.62 -2.34 3.60
CA ILE A 60 -15.99 -3.76 3.55
C ILE A 60 -14.79 -4.60 3.09
N SER A 61 -14.10 -4.18 2.02
CA SER A 61 -12.92 -4.90 1.55
C SER A 61 -11.82 -4.95 2.60
N THR A 62 -11.60 -3.87 3.34
CA THR A 62 -10.60 -3.79 4.41
C THR A 62 -10.92 -4.73 5.57
N VAL A 63 -12.19 -4.76 6.01
CA VAL A 63 -12.65 -5.68 7.06
C VAL A 63 -12.49 -7.14 6.61
N LEU A 64 -12.90 -7.47 5.38
CA LEU A 64 -12.74 -8.83 4.84
C LEU A 64 -11.26 -9.24 4.82
N VAL A 65 -10.37 -8.37 4.37
CA VAL A 65 -8.92 -8.68 4.36
C VAL A 65 -8.38 -8.81 5.78
N ALA A 66 -8.78 -7.95 6.71
CA ALA A 66 -8.35 -8.02 8.11
C ALA A 66 -8.76 -9.35 8.77
N ILE A 67 -9.84 -9.97 8.31
CA ILE A 67 -10.28 -11.30 8.76
C ILE A 67 -9.51 -12.41 8.02
N ILE A 68 -9.41 -12.31 6.70
CA ILE A 68 -8.86 -13.36 5.82
C ILE A 68 -7.33 -13.48 5.96
N ALA A 69 -6.61 -12.34 6.02
CA ALA A 69 -5.16 -12.33 5.98
C ALA A 69 -4.49 -13.11 7.13
N PRO A 70 -4.89 -12.97 8.41
CA PRO A 70 -4.30 -13.77 9.49
C PRO A 70 -4.66 -15.25 9.42
N ILE A 71 -5.90 -15.55 9.00
CA ILE A 71 -6.37 -16.94 8.85
C ILE A 71 -5.53 -17.65 7.78
N CYS A 72 -5.45 -17.03 6.62
CA CYS A 72 -4.65 -17.57 5.53
C CYS A 72 -3.15 -17.49 5.83
N GLY A 73 -2.69 -16.49 6.62
CA GLY A 73 -1.31 -16.37 7.07
C GLY A 73 -0.85 -17.60 7.86
N THR A 74 -1.63 -18.02 8.84
CA THR A 74 -1.34 -19.25 9.61
C THR A 74 -1.38 -20.52 8.78
N LEU A 75 -2.30 -20.60 7.81
CA LEU A 75 -2.35 -21.71 6.86
C LEU A 75 -1.13 -21.71 5.93
N SER A 76 -0.71 -20.53 5.50
CA SER A 76 0.45 -20.35 4.61
C SER A 76 1.73 -20.87 5.27
N ASP A 77 1.89 -20.67 6.58
CA ASP A 77 3.05 -21.15 7.33
C ASP A 77 3.11 -22.69 7.46
N ARG A 78 2.08 -23.40 6.98
CA ARG A 78 1.98 -24.88 6.97
C ARG A 78 2.10 -25.50 5.56
N LYS A 79 2.99 -25.03 4.71
CA LYS A 79 3.20 -25.50 3.32
C LYS A 79 2.13 -25.07 2.31
N PHE A 80 1.16 -24.21 2.69
CA PHE A 80 0.10 -23.75 1.79
C PHE A 80 0.35 -22.34 1.22
N LYS A 81 1.52 -21.75 1.44
CA LYS A 81 1.82 -20.36 1.02
C LYS A 81 1.64 -20.16 -0.49
N LYS A 82 2.23 -21.04 -1.31
CA LYS A 82 2.10 -20.95 -2.78
C LYS A 82 0.68 -21.18 -3.30
N PRO A 83 -0.08 -22.22 -2.88
CA PRO A 83 -1.48 -22.38 -3.29
C PRO A 83 -2.38 -21.22 -2.90
N ILE A 84 -2.24 -20.69 -1.69
CA ILE A 84 -3.04 -19.55 -1.22
C ILE A 84 -2.66 -18.28 -2.00
N PHE A 85 -1.37 -18.03 -2.23
CA PHE A 85 -0.91 -16.93 -3.07
C PHE A 85 -1.48 -17.03 -4.49
N LEU A 86 -1.45 -18.20 -5.13
CA LEU A 86 -2.06 -18.42 -6.44
C LEU A 86 -3.56 -18.11 -6.42
N LEU A 87 -4.29 -18.61 -5.43
CA LEU A 87 -5.74 -18.37 -5.30
C LEU A 87 -6.06 -16.88 -5.18
N THR A 88 -5.32 -16.15 -4.34
CA THR A 88 -5.55 -14.72 -4.12
C THR A 88 -5.17 -13.87 -5.33
N VAL A 89 -4.10 -14.21 -6.05
CA VAL A 89 -3.73 -13.57 -7.32
C VAL A 89 -4.80 -13.81 -8.37
N LEU A 90 -5.26 -15.05 -8.54
CA LEU A 90 -6.32 -15.38 -9.51
C LEU A 90 -7.62 -14.65 -9.17
N LEU A 91 -8.02 -14.64 -7.89
CA LEU A 91 -9.19 -13.89 -7.44
C LEU A 91 -9.08 -12.41 -7.82
N GLY A 92 -7.94 -11.78 -7.53
CA GLY A 92 -7.71 -10.36 -7.83
C GLY A 92 -7.71 -10.08 -9.34
N CYS A 93 -6.96 -10.86 -10.14
CA CYS A 93 -6.87 -10.67 -11.58
C CYS A 93 -8.20 -10.91 -12.30
N ILE A 94 -8.91 -11.99 -11.96
CA ILE A 94 -10.20 -12.33 -12.58
C ILE A 94 -11.24 -11.28 -12.19
N ALA A 95 -11.35 -10.92 -10.92
CA ALA A 95 -12.28 -9.90 -10.47
C ALA A 95 -11.96 -8.53 -11.12
N CYS A 96 -10.67 -8.15 -11.24
CA CYS A 96 -10.27 -6.95 -11.97
C CYS A 96 -10.75 -6.99 -13.44
N ALA A 97 -10.51 -8.08 -14.15
CA ALA A 97 -10.95 -8.25 -15.54
C ALA A 97 -12.50 -8.23 -15.66
N CYS A 98 -13.22 -8.75 -14.64
CA CYS A 98 -14.67 -8.77 -14.60
C CYS A 98 -15.33 -7.44 -14.22
N LEU A 99 -14.59 -6.41 -13.81
CA LEU A 99 -15.17 -5.09 -13.50
C LEU A 99 -15.96 -4.48 -14.66
N GLY A 100 -15.58 -4.80 -15.89
CA GLY A 100 -16.27 -4.33 -17.10
C GLY A 100 -17.49 -5.15 -17.53
N VAL A 101 -17.78 -6.28 -16.89
CA VAL A 101 -18.86 -7.18 -17.30
C VAL A 101 -20.26 -6.62 -16.96
N THR A 102 -20.36 -5.78 -15.93
CA THR A 102 -21.63 -5.24 -15.46
C THR A 102 -21.71 -3.74 -15.63
N THR A 103 -22.90 -3.27 -16.00
CA THR A 103 -23.27 -1.85 -15.99
C THR A 103 -24.06 -1.46 -14.73
N HIS A 104 -24.39 -2.42 -13.86
CA HIS A 104 -25.10 -2.16 -12.63
C HIS A 104 -24.11 -1.78 -11.52
N TRP A 105 -24.22 -0.56 -11.00
CA TRP A 105 -23.28 0.05 -10.06
C TRP A 105 -23.03 -0.79 -8.78
N LEU A 106 -24.07 -1.45 -8.24
CA LEU A 106 -23.95 -2.25 -7.01
C LEU A 106 -23.17 -3.57 -7.26
N PHE A 107 -23.42 -4.24 -8.40
CA PHE A 107 -22.65 -5.42 -8.80
C PHE A 107 -21.21 -5.06 -9.10
N PHE A 108 -20.98 -3.89 -9.71
CA PHE A 108 -19.63 -3.35 -9.92
C PHE A 108 -18.87 -3.20 -8.59
N LEU A 109 -19.49 -2.60 -7.56
CA LEU A 109 -18.89 -2.49 -6.23
C LEU A 109 -18.63 -3.87 -5.61
N GLY A 110 -19.51 -4.85 -5.77
CA GLY A 110 -19.31 -6.23 -5.31
C GLY A 110 -18.07 -6.87 -5.93
N ILE A 111 -17.90 -6.74 -7.27
CA ILE A 111 -16.72 -7.24 -8.00
C ILE A 111 -15.47 -6.47 -7.57
N PHE A 112 -15.56 -5.16 -7.37
CA PHE A 112 -14.46 -4.32 -6.87
C PHE A 112 -13.99 -4.77 -5.48
N ILE A 113 -14.90 -5.08 -4.55
CA ILE A 113 -14.57 -5.62 -3.23
C ILE A 113 -13.78 -6.93 -3.38
N LEU A 114 -14.22 -7.85 -4.26
CA LEU A 114 -13.50 -9.10 -4.50
C LEU A 114 -12.11 -8.87 -5.10
N ALA A 115 -11.98 -7.97 -6.07
CA ALA A 115 -10.69 -7.59 -6.65
C ALA A 115 -9.74 -7.03 -5.59
N LYS A 116 -10.23 -6.14 -4.73
CA LYS A 116 -9.47 -5.51 -3.66
C LYS A 116 -9.08 -6.53 -2.57
N VAL A 117 -9.95 -7.46 -2.23
CA VAL A 117 -9.64 -8.57 -1.31
C VAL A 117 -8.56 -9.48 -1.88
N GLY A 118 -8.67 -9.87 -3.16
CA GLY A 118 -7.64 -10.66 -3.86
C GLY A 118 -6.29 -9.95 -3.88
N PHE A 119 -6.29 -8.67 -4.22
CA PHE A 119 -5.09 -7.83 -4.26
C PHE A 119 -4.39 -7.75 -2.90
N HIS A 120 -5.08 -7.30 -1.88
CA HIS A 120 -4.47 -7.13 -0.56
C HIS A 120 -4.03 -8.46 0.07
N SER A 121 -4.83 -9.51 -0.07
CA SER A 121 -4.44 -10.84 0.43
C SER A 121 -3.20 -11.35 -0.30
N SER A 122 -3.09 -11.15 -1.62
CA SER A 122 -1.91 -11.58 -2.37
C SER A 122 -0.63 -10.89 -1.92
N ILE A 123 -0.71 -9.60 -1.55
CA ILE A 123 0.45 -8.84 -1.03
C ILE A 123 0.94 -9.43 0.29
N VAL A 124 0.04 -9.83 1.20
CA VAL A 124 0.43 -10.45 2.49
C VAL A 124 1.28 -11.70 2.25
N PHE A 125 0.86 -12.57 1.32
CA PHE A 125 1.62 -13.79 1.03
C PHE A 125 2.91 -13.50 0.27
N TYR A 126 2.87 -12.56 -0.67
CA TYR A 126 4.04 -12.08 -1.38
C TYR A 126 5.10 -11.52 -0.41
N ASP A 127 4.72 -10.66 0.50
CA ASP A 127 5.62 -10.09 1.51
C ASP A 127 6.17 -11.17 2.43
N SER A 128 5.34 -12.15 2.83
CA SER A 128 5.76 -13.26 3.68
C SER A 128 6.77 -14.21 3.02
N MET A 129 6.91 -14.18 1.69
CA MET A 129 7.94 -14.94 0.95
C MET A 129 9.32 -14.30 1.07
N LEU A 130 9.42 -13.02 1.41
CA LEU A 130 10.68 -12.27 1.39
C LEU A 130 11.81 -12.94 2.20
N PRO A 131 11.59 -13.45 3.43
CA PRO A 131 12.65 -14.15 4.19
C PRO A 131 13.11 -15.46 3.57
N GLU A 132 12.32 -16.07 2.66
CA GLU A 132 12.67 -17.30 1.95
C GLU A 132 13.31 -17.03 0.57
N VAL A 133 13.02 -15.86 0.00
CA VAL A 133 13.48 -15.46 -1.33
C VAL A 133 14.92 -14.97 -1.32
N THR A 134 15.35 -14.35 -0.21
CA THR A 134 16.67 -13.72 -0.10
C THR A 134 17.27 -13.88 1.30
N THR A 135 18.57 -13.57 1.42
CA THR A 135 19.26 -13.56 2.71
C THR A 135 19.03 -12.25 3.47
N GLU A 136 19.27 -12.28 4.79
CA GLU A 136 19.06 -11.12 5.66
C GLU A 136 19.85 -9.89 5.20
N GLU A 137 21.12 -10.08 4.77
CA GLU A 137 21.98 -8.98 4.30
C GLU A 137 21.51 -8.32 3.01
N ARG A 138 20.70 -9.03 2.21
CA ARG A 138 20.21 -8.58 0.91
C ARG A 138 18.74 -8.12 0.97
N MET A 139 18.06 -8.42 2.06
CA MET A 139 16.60 -8.25 2.19
C MET A 139 16.16 -6.83 1.94
N ASP A 140 16.86 -5.83 2.49
CA ASP A 140 16.54 -4.40 2.25
C ASP A 140 16.67 -4.03 0.77
N ASN A 141 17.74 -4.50 0.13
CA ASN A 141 17.97 -4.20 -1.28
C ASN A 141 16.92 -4.85 -2.19
N VAL A 142 16.58 -6.11 -1.94
CA VAL A 142 15.57 -6.85 -2.71
C VAL A 142 14.19 -6.23 -2.49
N SER A 143 13.83 -5.91 -1.24
CA SER A 143 12.59 -5.22 -0.91
C SER A 143 12.49 -3.84 -1.59
N SER A 144 13.56 -3.06 -1.55
CA SER A 144 13.62 -1.73 -2.19
C SER A 144 13.52 -1.80 -3.71
N LEU A 145 14.13 -2.82 -4.33
CA LEU A 145 14.00 -3.05 -5.78
C LEU A 145 12.58 -3.47 -6.17
N GLY A 146 11.88 -4.26 -5.33
CA GLY A 146 10.47 -4.58 -5.54
C GLY A 146 9.64 -3.32 -5.66
N TYR A 147 9.67 -2.47 -4.66
CA TYR A 147 8.96 -1.19 -4.70
C TYR A 147 9.39 -0.28 -5.85
N ALA A 148 10.71 -0.15 -6.10
CA ALA A 148 11.22 0.66 -7.19
C ALA A 148 10.64 0.22 -8.54
N TYR A 149 10.77 -1.05 -8.87
CA TYR A 149 10.25 -1.57 -10.13
C TYR A 149 8.72 -1.61 -10.17
N GLY A 150 8.05 -1.74 -9.03
CA GLY A 150 6.60 -1.58 -8.92
C GLY A 150 6.14 -0.18 -9.34
N TYR A 151 6.79 0.87 -8.83
CA TYR A 151 6.44 2.26 -9.18
C TYR A 151 6.57 2.53 -10.67
N ILE A 152 7.71 2.26 -11.28
CA ILE A 152 7.89 2.52 -12.71
C ILE A 152 7.11 1.54 -13.59
N GLY A 153 7.00 0.29 -13.15
CA GLY A 153 6.29 -0.77 -13.88
C GLY A 153 4.79 -0.55 -13.94
N SER A 154 4.20 0.08 -12.93
CA SER A 154 2.78 0.45 -12.93
C SER A 154 2.44 1.60 -13.89
N CYS A 155 3.41 2.48 -14.18
CA CYS A 155 3.20 3.59 -15.10
C CYS A 155 2.90 3.10 -16.53
N VAL A 156 3.49 1.98 -16.97
CA VAL A 156 3.30 1.46 -18.33
C VAL A 156 1.84 1.08 -18.61
N PRO A 157 1.23 0.13 -17.87
CA PRO A 157 -0.17 -0.21 -18.09
C PRO A 157 -1.10 0.96 -17.80
N PHE A 158 -0.77 1.83 -16.84
CA PHE A 158 -1.57 3.01 -16.53
C PHE A 158 -1.64 3.98 -17.72
N VAL A 159 -0.51 4.29 -18.36
CA VAL A 159 -0.49 5.15 -19.55
C VAL A 159 -1.27 4.51 -20.69
N LEU A 160 -1.14 3.20 -20.90
CA LEU A 160 -1.92 2.48 -21.91
C LEU A 160 -3.43 2.59 -21.64
N CYS A 161 -3.86 2.40 -20.39
CA CYS A 161 -5.25 2.55 -19.98
C CYS A 161 -5.74 4.00 -20.17
N LEU A 162 -4.92 4.98 -19.77
CA LEU A 162 -5.26 6.39 -19.92
C LEU A 162 -5.42 6.79 -21.38
N VAL A 163 -4.52 6.39 -22.26
CA VAL A 163 -4.61 6.62 -23.71
C VAL A 163 -5.88 5.98 -24.26
N LEU A 164 -6.18 4.74 -23.88
CA LEU A 164 -7.38 4.04 -24.32
C LEU A 164 -8.67 4.76 -23.91
N VAL A 165 -8.72 5.30 -22.70
CA VAL A 165 -9.89 5.99 -22.15
C VAL A 165 -10.02 7.40 -22.72
N LEU A 166 -8.93 8.18 -22.78
CA LEU A 166 -8.98 9.57 -23.29
C LEU A 166 -9.23 9.66 -24.81
N PHE A 167 -8.78 8.69 -25.56
CA PHE A 167 -8.93 8.65 -27.02
C PHE A 167 -9.93 7.57 -27.49
N CYS A 168 -10.87 7.17 -26.62
CA CYS A 168 -11.83 6.10 -26.93
C CYS A 168 -12.60 6.36 -28.24
N ASP A 169 -13.05 7.57 -28.49
CA ASP A 169 -13.77 7.95 -29.70
C ASP A 169 -12.90 7.76 -30.97
N SER A 170 -11.60 8.08 -30.88
CA SER A 170 -10.66 7.90 -31.99
C SER A 170 -10.42 6.41 -32.30
N PHE A 171 -10.62 5.54 -31.33
CA PHE A 171 -10.56 4.07 -31.51
C PHE A 171 -11.92 3.46 -31.86
N GLY A 172 -12.97 4.26 -32.03
CA GLY A 172 -14.33 3.79 -32.28
C GLY A 172 -14.94 3.02 -31.09
N LEU A 173 -14.47 3.29 -29.88
CA LEU A 173 -14.93 2.67 -28.65
C LEU A 173 -15.84 3.63 -27.86
N THR A 174 -16.84 3.06 -27.18
CA THR A 174 -17.55 3.80 -26.14
C THR A 174 -16.67 3.92 -24.89
N MET A 175 -16.96 4.89 -24.02
CA MET A 175 -16.28 5.01 -22.72
C MET A 175 -16.32 3.70 -21.92
N GLY A 176 -17.49 3.02 -21.90
CA GLY A 176 -17.61 1.71 -21.27
C GLY A 176 -16.69 0.64 -21.89
N GLY A 177 -16.60 0.60 -23.20
CA GLY A 177 -15.69 -0.32 -23.92
C GLY A 177 -14.22 -0.04 -23.62
N ALA A 178 -13.84 1.23 -23.56
CA ALA A 178 -12.48 1.63 -23.18
C ALA A 178 -12.13 1.23 -21.71
N MET A 179 -13.08 1.38 -20.79
CA MET A 179 -12.91 0.93 -19.41
C MET A 179 -12.78 -0.59 -19.28
N VAL A 180 -13.59 -1.37 -20.03
CA VAL A 180 -13.41 -2.83 -20.13
C VAL A 180 -11.99 -3.16 -20.60
N GLY A 181 -11.50 -2.48 -21.65
CA GLY A 181 -10.13 -2.64 -22.12
C GLY A 181 -9.09 -2.34 -21.05
N ALA A 182 -9.26 -1.25 -20.28
CA ALA A 182 -8.36 -0.89 -19.19
C ALA A 182 -8.32 -1.94 -18.07
N PHE A 183 -9.47 -2.52 -17.69
CA PHE A 183 -9.55 -3.59 -16.70
C PHE A 183 -8.88 -4.88 -17.19
N LEU A 184 -9.08 -5.24 -18.45
CA LEU A 184 -8.42 -6.40 -19.08
C LEU A 184 -6.90 -6.23 -19.17
N ILE A 185 -6.42 -5.04 -19.61
CA ILE A 185 -4.98 -4.72 -19.66
C ILE A 185 -4.37 -4.88 -18.27
N THR A 186 -5.00 -4.32 -17.25
CA THR A 186 -4.48 -4.37 -15.87
C THR A 186 -4.47 -5.79 -15.32
N GLY A 187 -5.55 -6.56 -15.49
CA GLY A 187 -5.63 -7.95 -15.06
C GLY A 187 -4.62 -8.85 -15.77
N ALA A 188 -4.47 -8.67 -17.11
CA ALA A 188 -3.48 -9.39 -17.90
C ALA A 188 -2.04 -9.03 -17.52
N TRP A 189 -1.75 -7.76 -17.29
CA TRP A 189 -0.45 -7.29 -16.77
C TRP A 189 -0.12 -7.94 -15.45
N TRP A 190 -1.04 -7.91 -14.50
CA TRP A 190 -0.82 -8.47 -13.18
C TRP A 190 -0.57 -9.98 -13.22
N ILE A 191 -1.39 -10.78 -13.92
CA ILE A 191 -1.16 -12.22 -14.03
C ILE A 191 0.15 -12.55 -14.75
N LEU A 192 0.48 -11.83 -15.84
CA LEU A 192 1.70 -12.05 -16.62
C LEU A 192 2.96 -11.91 -15.75
N PHE A 193 3.05 -10.85 -14.96
CA PHE A 193 4.20 -10.60 -14.08
C PHE A 193 4.18 -11.46 -12.81
N SER A 194 3.05 -12.08 -12.46
CA SER A 194 2.95 -13.05 -11.35
C SER A 194 3.47 -14.44 -11.73
N LEU A 195 3.39 -14.83 -13.01
CA LEU A 195 3.74 -16.18 -13.46
C LEU A 195 5.19 -16.60 -13.12
N PRO A 196 6.24 -15.76 -13.27
CA PRO A 196 7.60 -16.14 -12.95
C PRO A 196 7.77 -16.54 -11.49
N LEU A 197 7.17 -15.78 -10.56
CA LEU A 197 7.20 -16.10 -9.13
C LEU A 197 6.41 -17.38 -8.83
N LEU A 198 5.20 -17.50 -9.36
CA LEU A 198 4.36 -18.68 -9.20
C LEU A 198 5.04 -19.97 -9.71
N ARG A 199 5.85 -19.89 -10.76
CA ARG A 199 6.59 -21.06 -11.30
C ARG A 199 7.83 -21.40 -10.47
N SER A 200 8.59 -20.40 -10.03
CA SER A 200 9.91 -20.59 -9.41
C SER A 200 9.87 -20.74 -7.89
N TYR A 201 8.89 -20.15 -7.20
CA TYR A 201 8.83 -20.19 -5.75
C TYR A 201 8.48 -21.59 -5.24
N ARG A 202 9.28 -22.03 -4.25
CA ARG A 202 9.03 -23.23 -3.44
C ARG A 202 9.20 -22.84 -1.99
N GLN A 203 8.19 -23.13 -1.20
CA GLN A 203 8.23 -22.85 0.24
C GLN A 203 9.25 -23.75 0.91
N THR A 204 10.21 -23.15 1.62
CA THR A 204 11.31 -23.83 2.32
C THR A 204 11.16 -23.77 3.83
N ALA A 205 10.55 -22.70 4.33
CA ALA A 205 10.31 -22.48 5.75
C ALA A 205 8.82 -22.70 6.08
N TYR A 206 8.52 -23.58 7.03
CA TYR A 206 7.16 -23.90 7.45
C TYR A 206 7.15 -24.50 8.86
N VAL A 207 6.00 -24.45 9.50
CA VAL A 207 5.75 -25.09 10.80
C VAL A 207 5.14 -26.46 10.56
N ASP A 208 5.78 -27.52 11.10
CA ASP A 208 5.23 -28.88 11.06
C ASP A 208 4.05 -29.00 12.02
N GLY A 209 2.93 -29.58 11.55
CA GLY A 209 1.75 -29.86 12.37
C GLY A 209 0.49 -30.16 11.55
N LYS A 210 -0.45 -30.91 12.13
CA LYS A 210 -1.77 -31.11 11.54
C LYS A 210 -2.53 -29.78 11.54
N GLY A 211 -3.17 -29.43 10.42
CA GLY A 211 -3.96 -28.21 10.28
C GLY A 211 -5.00 -28.08 11.40
N ALA A 212 -5.03 -26.95 12.09
CA ALA A 212 -6.18 -26.61 12.90
C ALA A 212 -7.38 -26.36 11.96
N PRO A 213 -8.59 -26.79 12.32
CA PRO A 213 -9.77 -26.48 11.52
C PRO A 213 -9.98 -24.98 11.42
N LEU A 214 -10.56 -24.51 10.33
CA LEU A 214 -10.85 -23.09 10.08
C LEU A 214 -11.62 -22.43 11.25
N SER A 215 -12.42 -23.19 11.99
CA SER A 215 -13.13 -22.74 13.18
C SER A 215 -12.22 -22.23 14.30
N ASP A 216 -10.98 -22.69 14.36
CA ASP A 216 -9.99 -22.26 15.36
C ASP A 216 -9.16 -21.05 14.92
N SER A 217 -9.38 -20.54 13.72
CA SER A 217 -8.58 -19.47 13.14
C SER A 217 -8.65 -18.16 13.93
N PHE A 218 -9.82 -17.83 14.50
CA PHE A 218 -9.94 -16.67 15.41
C PHE A 218 -9.20 -16.87 16.73
N LYS A 219 -9.26 -18.09 17.30
CA LYS A 219 -8.49 -18.43 18.50
C LYS A 219 -6.99 -18.39 18.19
N GLN A 220 -6.63 -18.81 16.98
CA GLN A 220 -5.25 -18.76 16.52
C GLN A 220 -4.76 -17.31 16.31
N LEU A 221 -5.59 -16.43 15.74
CA LEU A 221 -5.26 -14.99 15.65
C LEU A 221 -5.04 -14.39 17.04
N ALA A 222 -5.93 -14.65 17.99
CA ALA A 222 -5.76 -14.20 19.38
C ALA A 222 -4.49 -14.80 20.02
N ARG A 223 -4.15 -16.04 19.71
CA ARG A 223 -2.92 -16.70 20.13
C ARG A 223 -1.69 -16.06 19.50
N THR A 224 -1.69 -15.82 18.18
CA THR A 224 -0.62 -15.16 17.46
C THR A 224 -0.37 -13.75 18.01
N PHE A 225 -1.45 -13.01 18.30
CA PHE A 225 -1.33 -11.70 18.94
C PHE A 225 -0.72 -11.78 20.35
N LYS A 226 -1.12 -12.80 21.15
CA LYS A 226 -0.54 -13.05 22.47
C LYS A 226 0.92 -13.46 22.39
N GLU A 227 1.29 -14.28 21.41
CA GLU A 227 2.66 -14.71 21.16
C GLU A 227 3.52 -13.57 20.63
N ALA A 228 2.99 -12.75 19.71
CA ALA A 228 3.65 -11.51 19.27
C ALA A 228 3.91 -10.57 20.45
N LYS A 229 2.95 -10.45 21.39
CA LYS A 229 3.12 -9.68 22.62
C LYS A 229 4.22 -10.25 23.52
N ALA A 230 4.44 -11.56 23.50
CA ALA A 230 5.55 -12.20 24.23
C ALA A 230 6.91 -11.88 23.61
N GLU A 231 6.99 -11.73 22.29
CA GLU A 231 8.16 -11.25 21.56
C GLU A 231 8.19 -9.71 21.53
N LYS A 232 8.55 -9.10 22.67
CA LYS A 232 8.47 -7.66 22.90
C LYS A 232 9.02 -6.78 21.78
N HIS A 233 10.14 -7.19 21.13
CA HIS A 233 10.77 -6.44 20.04
C HIS A 233 9.88 -6.37 18.80
N VAL A 234 9.22 -7.48 18.41
CA VAL A 234 8.30 -7.54 17.28
C VAL A 234 7.02 -6.77 17.60
N PHE A 235 6.47 -6.96 18.80
CA PHE A 235 5.23 -6.28 19.21
C PHE A 235 5.38 -4.77 19.24
N VAL A 236 6.46 -4.26 19.83
CA VAL A 236 6.73 -2.81 19.88
C VAL A 236 6.99 -2.26 18.48
N TYR A 237 7.62 -3.05 17.60
CA TYR A 237 7.78 -2.68 16.19
C TYR A 237 6.43 -2.55 15.47
N LEU A 238 5.53 -3.52 15.62
CA LEU A 238 4.20 -3.46 14.99
C LEU A 238 3.38 -2.26 15.47
N ILE A 239 3.49 -1.89 16.77
CA ILE A 239 2.86 -0.66 17.29
C ILE A 239 3.50 0.58 16.64
N ALA A 240 4.82 0.63 16.54
CA ALA A 240 5.51 1.75 15.90
C ALA A 240 5.08 1.87 14.42
N PHE A 241 5.07 0.73 13.72
CA PHE A 241 4.63 0.64 12.33
C PHE A 241 3.19 1.13 12.17
N PHE A 242 2.27 0.69 13.04
CA PHE A 242 0.89 1.17 13.03
C PHE A 242 0.80 2.69 13.06
N PHE A 243 1.57 3.39 13.88
CA PHE A 243 1.51 4.85 13.96
C PHE A 243 2.16 5.54 12.76
N PHE A 244 3.41 5.23 12.42
CA PHE A 244 4.08 5.99 11.36
C PHE A 244 3.55 5.66 9.96
N ILE A 245 3.17 4.40 9.70
CA ILE A 245 2.66 4.02 8.38
C ILE A 245 1.25 4.59 8.14
N ASN A 246 0.50 4.80 9.23
CA ASN A 246 -0.78 5.50 9.21
C ASN A 246 -0.63 6.90 8.61
N GLY A 247 0.31 7.69 9.12
CA GLY A 247 0.61 9.00 8.53
C GLY A 247 0.99 8.90 7.05
N VAL A 248 1.86 7.94 6.70
CA VAL A 248 2.31 7.74 5.30
C VAL A 248 1.16 7.40 4.38
N TYR A 249 0.35 6.39 4.70
CA TYR A 249 -0.76 5.97 3.84
C TYR A 249 -1.85 7.03 3.76
N THR A 250 -2.13 7.73 4.86
CA THR A 250 -3.11 8.83 4.83
C THR A 250 -2.66 9.97 3.91
N ILE A 251 -1.38 10.34 3.92
CA ILE A 251 -0.84 11.35 2.99
C ILE A 251 -1.02 10.89 1.53
N ILE A 252 -0.69 9.62 1.25
CA ILE A 252 -0.80 9.07 -0.11
C ILE A 252 -2.26 9.00 -0.57
N ASP A 253 -3.14 8.47 0.28
CA ASP A 253 -4.55 8.23 -0.05
C ASP A 253 -5.37 9.52 -0.14
N MET A 254 -5.03 10.54 0.65
CA MET A 254 -5.78 11.80 0.71
C MET A 254 -5.15 12.95 -0.09
N ALA A 255 -3.99 12.76 -0.71
CA ALA A 255 -3.27 13.84 -1.38
C ALA A 255 -4.14 14.58 -2.42
N THR A 256 -4.83 13.86 -3.30
CA THR A 256 -5.70 14.46 -4.33
C THR A 256 -6.95 15.09 -3.73
N ALA A 257 -7.57 14.45 -2.74
CA ALA A 257 -8.73 15.02 -2.04
C ALA A 257 -8.36 16.32 -1.34
N TYR A 258 -7.20 16.35 -0.67
CA TYR A 258 -6.68 17.56 -0.04
C TYR A 258 -6.39 18.68 -1.06
N GLY A 259 -5.71 18.36 -2.16
CA GLY A 259 -5.45 19.33 -3.23
C GLY A 259 -6.74 19.87 -3.86
N SER A 260 -7.74 19.01 -4.07
CA SER A 260 -9.05 19.42 -4.59
C SER A 260 -9.83 20.31 -3.60
N ALA A 261 -9.77 20.02 -2.29
CA ALA A 261 -10.38 20.84 -1.25
C ALA A 261 -9.76 22.25 -1.19
N LEU A 262 -8.48 22.40 -1.54
CA LEU A 262 -7.80 23.68 -1.70
C LEU A 262 -8.11 24.38 -3.05
N GLY A 263 -8.97 23.80 -3.89
CA GLY A 263 -9.34 24.36 -5.19
C GLY A 263 -8.26 24.23 -6.28
N LEU A 264 -7.31 23.32 -6.13
CA LEU A 264 -6.24 23.11 -7.11
C LEU A 264 -6.76 22.36 -8.35
N ASP A 265 -6.13 22.63 -9.52
CA ASP A 265 -6.49 21.99 -10.78
C ASP A 265 -6.36 20.46 -10.74
N SER A 266 -7.44 19.75 -11.09
CA SER A 266 -7.51 18.29 -11.03
C SER A 266 -6.48 17.61 -11.97
N THR A 267 -6.24 18.16 -13.16
CA THR A 267 -5.26 17.63 -14.09
C THR A 267 -3.85 17.74 -13.53
N GLY A 268 -3.54 18.89 -12.91
CA GLY A 268 -2.27 19.11 -12.22
C GLY A 268 -2.07 18.15 -11.04
N LEU A 269 -3.13 17.83 -10.31
CA LEU A 269 -3.08 16.84 -9.21
C LEU A 269 -2.78 15.42 -9.72
N LEU A 270 -3.42 14.97 -10.82
CA LEU A 270 -3.17 13.67 -11.42
C LEU A 270 -1.73 13.56 -11.97
N LEU A 271 -1.22 14.61 -12.62
CA LEU A 271 0.16 14.65 -13.08
C LEU A 271 1.16 14.61 -11.92
N ALA A 272 0.85 15.26 -10.79
CA ALA A 272 1.68 15.19 -9.59
C ALA A 272 1.74 13.78 -9.00
N LEU A 273 0.64 13.00 -9.03
CA LEU A 273 0.65 11.59 -8.63
C LEU A 273 1.59 10.76 -9.52
N LEU A 274 1.54 10.97 -10.84
CA LEU A 274 2.44 10.29 -11.76
C LEU A 274 3.90 10.67 -11.50
N LEU A 275 4.17 11.97 -11.25
CA LEU A 275 5.49 12.46 -10.87
C LEU A 275 6.00 11.79 -9.60
N THR A 276 5.13 11.59 -8.59
CA THR A 276 5.48 10.88 -7.36
C THR A 276 6.02 9.47 -7.67
N GLN A 277 5.39 8.73 -8.58
CA GLN A 277 5.83 7.38 -8.97
C GLN A 277 7.19 7.41 -9.68
N ILE A 278 7.38 8.38 -10.59
CA ILE A 278 8.65 8.55 -11.33
C ILE A 278 9.81 8.87 -10.38
N VAL A 279 9.58 9.74 -9.39
CA VAL A 279 10.58 10.10 -8.37
C VAL A 279 10.83 8.95 -7.41
N ALA A 280 9.80 8.22 -7.01
CA ALA A 280 9.90 7.09 -6.08
C ALA A 280 10.79 5.96 -6.63
N PHE A 281 10.80 5.73 -7.95
CA PHE A 281 11.62 4.70 -8.58
C PHE A 281 13.12 4.83 -8.28
N PRO A 282 13.82 5.90 -8.66
CA PRO A 282 15.24 6.03 -8.37
C PRO A 282 15.53 6.14 -6.87
N CYS A 283 14.66 6.80 -6.10
CA CYS A 283 14.85 6.99 -4.67
C CYS A 283 14.75 5.67 -3.90
N ALA A 284 13.84 4.79 -4.23
CA ALA A 284 13.77 3.46 -3.63
C ALA A 284 15.05 2.64 -3.90
N ILE A 285 15.63 2.72 -5.12
CA ILE A 285 16.93 2.11 -5.42
C ILE A 285 18.05 2.69 -4.55
N VAL A 286 18.03 4.02 -4.34
CA VAL A 286 19.01 4.68 -3.46
C VAL A 286 18.89 4.15 -2.03
N PHE A 287 17.69 4.04 -1.47
CA PHE A 287 17.48 3.44 -0.14
C PHE A 287 17.99 2.00 -0.04
N GLY A 288 17.73 1.17 -1.06
CA GLY A 288 18.29 -0.17 -1.13
C GLY A 288 19.82 -0.23 -1.18
N ARG A 289 20.48 0.81 -1.74
CA ARG A 289 21.95 0.92 -1.72
C ARG A 289 22.45 1.48 -0.40
N LEU A 290 21.74 2.42 0.20
CA LEU A 290 22.10 3.00 1.49
C LEU A 290 22.03 1.96 2.62
N SER A 291 21.10 1.02 2.56
CA SER A 291 20.98 -0.06 3.55
C SER A 291 22.18 -1.02 3.58
N ALA A 292 23.01 -1.02 2.52
CA ALA A 292 24.28 -1.74 2.52
C ALA A 292 25.37 -1.06 3.38
N LYS A 293 25.19 0.22 3.73
CA LYS A 293 26.15 1.04 4.49
C LYS A 293 25.64 1.43 5.86
N TYR A 294 24.35 1.65 5.97
CA TYR A 294 23.68 2.15 7.16
C TYR A 294 22.68 1.14 7.68
N ASP A 295 22.51 1.11 8.99
CA ASP A 295 21.53 0.27 9.65
C ASP A 295 20.10 0.58 9.17
N THR A 296 19.31 -0.47 8.93
CA THR A 296 17.91 -0.36 8.47
C THR A 296 17.07 0.48 9.41
N GLY A 297 17.24 0.31 10.74
CA GLY A 297 16.53 1.09 11.74
C GLY A 297 16.87 2.59 11.70
N LEU A 298 18.12 2.95 11.39
CA LEU A 298 18.50 4.34 11.18
C LEU A 298 17.81 4.95 9.97
N LEU A 299 17.79 4.23 8.85
CA LEU A 299 17.15 4.71 7.62
C LEU A 299 15.64 4.90 7.77
N ILE A 300 14.96 3.99 8.50
CA ILE A 300 13.53 4.15 8.83
C ILE A 300 13.31 5.40 9.68
N LYS A 301 14.15 5.66 10.69
CA LYS A 301 14.08 6.89 11.53
C LYS A 301 14.21 8.15 10.68
N VAL A 302 15.16 8.17 9.74
CA VAL A 302 15.33 9.29 8.79
C VAL A 302 14.06 9.48 7.96
N CYS A 303 13.48 8.40 7.43
CA CYS A 303 12.23 8.49 6.67
C CYS A 303 11.08 9.05 7.52
N ILE A 304 10.91 8.62 8.78
CA ILE A 304 9.85 9.13 9.66
C ILE A 304 10.03 10.63 9.92
N ILE A 305 11.26 11.08 10.19
CA ILE A 305 11.57 12.51 10.37
C ILE A 305 11.25 13.30 9.10
N CYS A 306 11.69 12.81 7.94
CA CYS A 306 11.40 13.46 6.66
C CYS A 306 9.89 13.55 6.40
N TYR A 307 9.12 12.49 6.67
CA TYR A 307 7.66 12.52 6.56
C TYR A 307 7.02 13.51 7.54
N THR A 308 7.56 13.67 8.75
CA THR A 308 7.13 14.72 9.68
C THR A 308 7.33 16.12 9.09
N CYS A 309 8.50 16.37 8.48
CA CYS A 309 8.78 17.65 7.81
C CYS A 309 7.91 17.86 6.56
N ILE A 310 7.67 16.79 5.78
CA ILE A 310 6.77 16.81 4.60
C ILE A 310 5.35 17.17 5.03
N THR A 311 4.86 16.60 6.11
CA THR A 311 3.53 16.90 6.65
C THR A 311 3.45 18.34 7.15
N ALA A 312 4.48 18.82 7.84
CA ALA A 312 4.59 20.22 8.25
C ALA A 312 4.58 21.17 7.05
N PHE A 313 5.31 20.83 5.97
CA PHE A 313 5.26 21.59 4.72
C PHE A 313 3.86 21.56 4.08
N GLY A 314 3.20 20.39 4.10
CA GLY A 314 1.83 20.22 3.60
C GLY A 314 0.80 21.11 4.30
N MET A 315 0.99 21.46 5.58
CA MET A 315 0.13 22.41 6.30
C MET A 315 0.11 23.82 5.70
N PHE A 316 1.17 24.21 4.99
CA PHE A 316 1.29 25.55 4.40
C PHE A 316 1.06 25.56 2.89
N LEU A 317 0.43 24.51 2.37
CA LEU A 317 0.18 24.36 0.94
C LEU A 317 -1.02 25.21 0.51
N VAL A 318 -0.80 26.06 -0.50
CA VAL A 318 -1.81 26.97 -1.07
C VAL A 318 -1.83 26.88 -2.61
N THR A 319 -0.72 26.54 -3.25
CA THR A 319 -0.56 26.57 -4.70
C THR A 319 -0.27 25.20 -5.30
N LEU A 320 -0.66 25.03 -6.57
CA LEU A 320 -0.36 23.79 -7.31
C LEU A 320 1.16 23.52 -7.40
N TRP A 321 1.99 24.55 -7.51
CA TRP A 321 3.44 24.40 -7.49
C TRP A 321 3.96 23.78 -6.19
N GLN A 322 3.45 24.25 -5.04
CA GLN A 322 3.79 23.67 -3.74
C GLN A 322 3.33 22.22 -3.64
N PHE A 323 2.17 21.88 -4.23
CA PHE A 323 1.69 20.49 -4.30
C PHE A 323 2.64 19.62 -5.13
N TRP A 324 3.19 20.10 -6.22
CA TRP A 324 4.18 19.36 -7.02
C TRP A 324 5.49 19.15 -6.25
N VAL A 325 5.94 20.14 -5.47
CA VAL A 325 7.08 19.98 -4.56
C VAL A 325 6.77 18.92 -3.50
N LEU A 326 5.58 18.96 -2.88
CA LEU A 326 5.11 17.95 -1.93
C LEU A 326 5.13 16.55 -2.54
N ALA A 327 4.61 16.40 -3.76
CA ALA A 327 4.59 15.15 -4.49
C ALA A 327 6.00 14.57 -4.73
N CYS A 328 6.97 15.42 -5.10
CA CYS A 328 8.37 15.03 -5.21
C CYS A 328 8.95 14.57 -3.87
N LEU A 329 8.71 15.31 -2.79
CA LEU A 329 9.21 14.98 -1.45
C LEU A 329 8.60 13.66 -0.95
N VAL A 330 7.30 13.45 -1.13
CA VAL A 330 6.64 12.17 -0.82
C VAL A 330 7.27 11.04 -1.63
N GLY A 331 7.42 11.21 -2.94
CA GLY A 331 8.06 10.22 -3.82
C GLY A 331 9.48 9.86 -3.38
N MET A 332 10.26 10.82 -2.89
CA MET A 332 11.62 10.56 -2.42
C MET A 332 11.68 9.55 -1.26
N PHE A 333 10.73 9.56 -0.34
CA PHE A 333 10.79 8.75 0.88
C PHE A 333 9.78 7.60 0.91
N GLN A 334 8.74 7.62 0.08
CA GLN A 334 7.66 6.63 0.03
C GLN A 334 8.20 5.21 -0.16
N GLY A 335 9.03 4.98 -1.17
CA GLY A 335 9.61 3.67 -1.44
C GLY A 335 10.56 3.21 -0.35
N GLY A 336 11.33 4.13 0.23
CA GLY A 336 12.25 3.86 1.32
C GLY A 336 11.55 3.37 2.57
N ILE A 337 10.57 4.13 3.07
CA ILE A 337 9.87 3.79 4.33
C ILE A 337 9.09 2.48 4.21
N GLN A 338 8.40 2.25 3.09
CA GLN A 338 7.62 1.03 2.87
C GLN A 338 8.53 -0.20 2.72
N ALA A 339 9.55 -0.12 1.86
CA ALA A 339 10.46 -1.21 1.58
C ALA A 339 11.30 -1.62 2.79
N LEU A 340 11.83 -0.64 3.52
CA LEU A 340 12.65 -0.89 4.71
C LEU A 340 11.81 -1.40 5.87
N SER A 341 10.56 -0.94 6.02
CA SER A 341 9.65 -1.47 7.05
C SER A 341 9.31 -2.94 6.78
N ARG A 342 9.04 -3.32 5.52
CA ARG A 342 8.81 -4.70 5.11
C ARG A 342 10.01 -5.59 5.40
N SER A 343 11.20 -5.17 5.02
CA SER A 343 12.42 -5.94 5.25
C SER A 343 12.84 -5.97 6.73
N TYR A 344 12.62 -4.89 7.47
CA TYR A 344 12.89 -4.85 8.90
C TYR A 344 12.09 -5.91 9.67
N LEU A 345 10.78 -6.05 9.36
CA LEU A 345 9.98 -7.13 9.93
C LEU A 345 10.58 -8.49 9.58
N GLY A 346 10.90 -8.73 8.29
CA GLY A 346 11.48 -10.01 7.84
C GLY A 346 12.76 -10.42 8.55
N LYS A 347 13.58 -9.43 8.99
CA LYS A 347 14.83 -9.67 9.73
C LYS A 347 14.62 -10.01 11.21
N ILE A 348 13.54 -9.53 11.82
CA ILE A 348 13.31 -9.70 13.27
C ILE A 348 12.41 -10.88 13.60
N ILE A 349 11.76 -11.49 12.61
CA ILE A 349 10.88 -12.66 12.78
C ILE A 349 11.54 -13.94 12.28
N LYS A 350 10.99 -15.10 12.71
CA LYS A 350 11.38 -16.40 12.19
C LYS A 350 10.74 -16.64 10.82
N PRO A 351 11.48 -17.10 9.79
CA PRO A 351 10.93 -17.35 8.45
C PRO A 351 9.75 -18.32 8.42
N GLU A 352 9.73 -19.31 9.33
CA GLU A 352 8.66 -20.32 9.42
C GLU A 352 7.30 -19.74 9.80
N ARG A 353 7.29 -18.55 10.43
CA ARG A 353 6.09 -17.85 10.89
C ARG A 353 5.85 -16.53 10.16
N SER A 354 6.47 -16.36 9.01
CA SER A 354 6.41 -15.11 8.24
C SER A 354 4.97 -14.78 7.81
N GLY A 355 4.16 -15.76 7.45
CA GLY A 355 2.75 -15.55 7.07
C GLY A 355 1.92 -14.92 8.18
N GLU A 356 2.04 -15.40 9.41
CA GLU A 356 1.36 -14.83 10.58
C GLU A 356 1.77 -13.37 10.83
N PHE A 357 3.07 -13.10 10.88
CA PHE A 357 3.59 -11.77 11.24
C PHE A 357 3.35 -10.73 10.14
N TYR A 358 3.48 -11.10 8.86
CA TYR A 358 3.10 -10.20 7.77
C TYR A 358 1.58 -9.99 7.70
N GLY A 359 0.78 -11.00 8.07
CA GLY A 359 -0.66 -10.82 8.26
C GLY A 359 -0.99 -9.81 9.36
N LEU A 360 -0.29 -9.83 10.51
CA LEU A 360 -0.43 -8.82 11.57
C LEU A 360 0.04 -7.45 11.10
N MET A 361 1.15 -7.37 10.38
CA MET A 361 1.66 -6.11 9.80
C MET A 361 0.64 -5.49 8.83
N ASP A 362 -0.01 -6.30 8.01
CA ASP A 362 -1.05 -5.85 7.08
C ASP A 362 -2.29 -5.30 7.80
N ILE A 363 -2.73 -5.96 8.89
CA ILE A 363 -3.80 -5.43 9.76
C ILE A 363 -3.38 -4.07 10.35
N CYS A 364 -2.14 -3.95 10.84
CA CYS A 364 -1.63 -2.68 11.34
C CYS A 364 -1.64 -1.61 10.25
N GLY A 365 -1.19 -1.92 9.03
CA GLY A 365 -1.18 -1.00 7.89
C GLY A 365 -2.58 -0.53 7.48
N LYS A 366 -3.55 -1.45 7.38
CA LYS A 366 -4.93 -1.14 6.99
C LYS A 366 -5.74 -0.46 8.09
N GLY A 367 -5.58 -0.93 9.33
CA GLY A 367 -6.18 -0.28 10.51
C GLY A 367 -5.60 1.13 10.70
N ALA A 368 -4.35 1.30 10.30
CA ALA A 368 -3.68 2.58 10.28
C ALA A 368 -4.34 3.55 9.28
N SER A 369 -4.57 3.18 8.02
CA SER A 369 -5.24 4.07 7.04
C SER A 369 -6.59 4.58 7.54
N PHE A 370 -7.37 3.73 8.20
CA PHE A 370 -8.65 4.13 8.78
C PHE A 370 -8.48 5.19 9.89
N LEU A 371 -7.50 5.01 10.78
CA LEU A 371 -7.28 5.94 11.89
C LEU A 371 -6.83 7.32 11.37
N GLY A 372 -5.94 7.39 10.38
CA GLY A 372 -5.42 8.64 9.86
C GLY A 372 -6.46 9.45 9.10
N THR A 373 -7.22 8.79 8.23
CA THR A 373 -8.30 9.46 7.52
C THR A 373 -9.40 9.93 8.48
N THR A 374 -9.71 9.15 9.53
CA THR A 374 -10.65 9.55 10.58
C THR A 374 -10.11 10.73 11.39
N LEU A 375 -8.82 10.74 11.73
CA LEU A 375 -8.18 11.85 12.44
C LEU A 375 -8.25 13.14 11.61
N VAL A 376 -7.90 13.08 10.33
CA VAL A 376 -7.97 14.22 9.41
C VAL A 376 -9.41 14.72 9.31
N ALA A 377 -10.38 13.84 9.09
CA ALA A 377 -11.80 14.21 9.00
C ALA A 377 -12.32 14.85 10.31
N PHE A 378 -11.98 14.26 11.45
CA PHE A 378 -12.36 14.76 12.78
C PHE A 378 -11.79 16.16 13.03
N VAL A 379 -10.47 16.34 12.78
CA VAL A 379 -9.82 17.64 12.96
C VAL A 379 -10.38 18.67 12.00
N SER A 380 -10.59 18.35 10.72
CA SER A 380 -11.22 19.22 9.75
C SER A 380 -12.62 19.68 10.22
N GLN A 381 -13.41 18.76 10.80
CA GLN A 381 -14.75 19.08 11.30
C GLN A 381 -14.74 20.01 12.53
N ILE A 382 -13.87 19.76 13.50
CA ILE A 382 -13.80 20.59 14.72
C ILE A 382 -13.12 21.94 14.51
N THR A 383 -12.31 22.07 13.43
CA THR A 383 -11.67 23.33 13.06
C THR A 383 -12.45 24.09 11.98
N ALA A 384 -13.62 23.58 11.56
CA ALA A 384 -14.48 24.24 10.59
C ALA A 384 -14.86 25.66 11.09
N GLY A 385 -14.59 26.67 10.25
CA GLY A 385 -14.83 28.07 10.60
C GLY A 385 -13.76 28.71 11.54
N ILE A 386 -12.71 27.98 11.87
CA ILE A 386 -11.56 28.52 12.64
C ILE A 386 -10.48 28.94 11.65
N GLU A 387 -10.23 30.23 11.54
CA GLU A 387 -9.09 30.77 10.80
C GLU A 387 -7.90 30.95 11.77
N VAL A 388 -6.80 30.24 11.52
CA VAL A 388 -5.57 30.38 12.29
C VAL A 388 -4.56 31.13 11.44
N ASN A 389 -4.10 32.28 11.93
CA ASN A 389 -3.01 32.99 11.31
C ASN A 389 -1.68 32.53 11.96
N LEU A 390 -0.91 31.72 11.22
CA LEU A 390 0.40 31.25 11.66
C LEU A 390 1.48 31.73 10.71
N PHE A 391 2.47 32.45 11.23
CA PHE A 391 3.55 33.05 10.46
C PHE A 391 3.10 33.96 9.29
N GLY A 392 1.94 34.65 9.42
CA GLY A 392 1.38 35.50 8.40
C GLY A 392 0.61 34.79 7.28
N LEU A 393 0.41 33.49 7.39
CA LEU A 393 -0.41 32.68 6.51
C LEU A 393 -1.73 32.32 7.18
N GLN A 394 -2.85 32.54 6.49
CA GLN A 394 -4.16 32.08 6.92
C GLN A 394 -4.28 30.59 6.62
N LEU A 395 -4.29 29.77 7.67
CA LEU A 395 -4.49 28.33 7.56
C LEU A 395 -5.99 28.02 7.61
N GLN A 396 -6.46 27.28 6.63
CA GLN A 396 -7.80 26.74 6.58
C GLN A 396 -7.89 25.45 7.41
N ASN A 397 -9.11 24.99 7.69
CA ASN A 397 -9.35 23.74 8.43
C ASN A 397 -8.67 22.52 7.79
N GLU A 398 -8.58 22.45 6.43
CA GLU A 398 -7.89 21.40 5.70
C GLU A 398 -6.39 21.36 5.99
N ASN A 399 -5.76 22.51 6.11
CA ASN A 399 -4.35 22.64 6.45
C ASN A 399 -4.06 22.10 7.88
N LEU A 400 -4.91 22.48 8.84
CA LEU A 400 -4.81 22.02 10.23
C LEU A 400 -5.07 20.51 10.33
N ALA A 401 -6.04 20.00 9.56
CA ALA A 401 -6.38 18.59 9.51
C ALA A 401 -5.20 17.74 9.03
N VAL A 402 -4.52 18.14 7.95
CA VAL A 402 -3.30 17.46 7.47
C VAL A 402 -2.19 17.55 8.51
N GLY A 403 -2.02 18.70 9.15
CA GLY A 403 -1.04 18.90 10.21
C GLY A 403 -1.20 17.96 11.41
N SER A 404 -2.43 17.51 11.69
CA SER A 404 -2.69 16.57 12.79
C SER A 404 -1.94 15.24 12.66
N LEU A 405 -1.58 14.84 11.42
CA LEU A 405 -0.81 13.62 11.14
C LEU A 405 0.61 13.67 11.73
N ILE A 406 1.16 14.86 12.04
CA ILE A 406 2.46 15.01 12.71
C ILE A 406 2.49 14.25 14.03
N ILE A 407 1.37 14.22 14.76
CA ILE A 407 1.25 13.51 16.04
C ILE A 407 1.52 12.01 15.84
N LEU A 408 1.02 11.43 14.76
CA LEU A 408 1.22 10.01 14.44
C LEU A 408 2.69 9.70 14.15
N PHE A 409 3.38 10.58 13.43
CA PHE A 409 4.80 10.42 13.16
C PHE A 409 5.64 10.58 14.42
N ILE A 410 5.34 11.52 15.32
CA ILE A 410 6.05 11.72 16.59
C ILE A 410 5.89 10.48 17.48
N ILE A 411 4.66 9.98 17.66
CA ILE A 411 4.40 8.76 18.43
C ILE A 411 5.10 7.58 17.77
N GLY A 412 4.93 7.40 16.45
CA GLY A 412 5.57 6.34 15.68
C GLY A 412 7.09 6.35 15.81
N PHE A 413 7.72 7.52 15.72
CA PHE A 413 9.16 7.69 15.92
C PHE A 413 9.62 7.29 17.31
N ALA A 414 8.96 7.78 18.36
CA ALA A 414 9.32 7.48 19.73
C ALA A 414 9.22 5.98 20.04
N VAL A 415 8.11 5.34 19.58
CA VAL A 415 7.90 3.90 19.77
C VAL A 415 8.89 3.11 18.91
N PHE A 416 9.21 3.55 17.68
CA PHE A 416 10.20 2.89 16.82
C PHE A 416 11.60 2.95 17.40
N CYS A 417 12.00 4.06 18.02
CA CYS A 417 13.28 4.15 18.73
C CYS A 417 13.39 3.11 19.85
N LYS A 418 12.28 2.85 20.57
CA LYS A 418 12.23 1.78 21.58
C LYS A 418 12.32 0.39 20.96
N ALA A 419 11.60 0.14 19.84
CA ALA A 419 11.63 -1.13 19.12
C ALA A 419 13.05 -1.47 18.64
N ASP A 420 13.72 -0.49 18.02
CA ASP A 420 15.08 -0.64 17.50
C ASP A 420 16.12 -0.91 18.59
N ARG A 421 15.97 -0.26 19.75
CA ARG A 421 16.82 -0.57 20.93
C ARG A 421 16.61 -1.98 21.44
N LEU A 422 15.35 -2.44 21.55
CA LEU A 422 15.03 -3.81 21.99
C LEU A 422 15.58 -4.85 21.01
N ASN A 423 15.52 -4.57 19.72
CA ASN A 423 16.07 -5.47 18.71
C ASN A 423 17.60 -5.56 18.81
N LYS A 424 18.29 -4.41 18.93
CA LYS A 424 19.75 -4.36 19.07
C LYS A 424 20.28 -4.98 20.36
N ALA A 425 19.49 -4.98 21.43
CA ALA A 425 19.87 -5.61 22.70
C ALA A 425 19.75 -7.16 22.68
N ARG A 426 19.13 -7.72 21.62
CA ARG A 426 18.95 -9.16 21.41
C ARG A 426 20.12 -9.80 20.64
N VAL A 427 20.77 -9.02 19.77
CA VAL A 427 21.94 -9.42 18.99
C VAL A 427 23.23 -9.22 19.81
#